data_44dc029f2585d1e395f28d8879015ef4
#
_entry.id   44dc029f2585d1e395f28d8879015ef4
#
_cell.length_a   1.000
_cell.length_b   1.000
_cell.length_c   1.000
_cell.angle_alpha   90.00
_cell.angle_beta   90.00
_cell.angle_gamma   90.00
#
_symmetry.space_group_name_H-M   'P 1'
#
loop_
_entity.id
_entity.type
_entity.pdbx_description
1 polymer ?
#
loop_
_entity_poly.entity_id
_entity_poly.type
_entity_poly.pdbx_seq_one_letter_code
_entity_poly.pdbx_strand_id
1 'polypeptide(L)'
;QNLGMKTANVEMRQLVSPFSAFATVATDERNVSVVSAPANGVVSKLFVNAPQQQVKAGEALAQLWIPQWTTAQQEYLAVRQLGDAALTRAARERLALQFMPEEVIRLLERSGKPQTTLTLRADRAGYVVKLDVREGAQITATAPLFEIASLDPVWLVVDYPQTQAQ
;
A
#
# COMPACT_ATOMS: atom_id res chain seq x y z
N GLN A 1 14.95 -47.72 -25.38
CA GLN A 1 14.92 -47.14 -25.42
C GLN A 1 14.71 -46.65 -25.19
N ASN A 2 14.92 -47.24 -24.92
CA ASN A 2 14.80 -46.55 -24.78
C ASN A 2 14.47 -46.08 -24.36
N LEU A 3 14.52 -46.17 -24.02
CA LEU A 3 14.37 -45.40 -23.75
C LEU A 3 14.12 -44.83 -23.38
N GLY A 4 14.39 -45.52 -23.34
CA GLY A 4 14.27 -44.67 -23.16
C GLY A 4 14.15 -44.26 -22.82
N MET A 5 14.17 -44.06 -22.37
CA MET A 5 14.13 -43.34 -22.28
C MET A 5 14.00 -42.72 -22.22
N LYS A 6 14.21 -42.92 -22.01
CA LYS A 6 14.21 -42.16 -22.05
C LYS A 6 13.99 -41.47 -21.75
N THR A 7 14.25 -41.78 -21.54
CA THR A 7 14.18 -41.01 -21.45
C THR A 7 14.13 -40.42 -21.08
N ALA A 8 14.37 -40.78 -20.85
CA ALA A 8 14.38 -40.04 -20.60
C ALA A 8 14.43 -39.44 -20.30
N ASN A 9 14.62 -39.48 -20.09
CA ASN A 9 14.67 -38.68 -19.92
C ASN A 9 14.40 -38.01 -19.66
N VAL A 10 14.61 -38.20 -19.42
CA VAL A 10 14.39 -37.35 -19.19
C VAL A 10 14.32 -36.88 -18.82
N GLU A 11 14.49 -36.87 -18.52
CA GLU A 11 14.46 -36.26 -18.25
C GLU A 11 14.50 -35.76 -17.72
N MET A 12 14.79 -36.08 -17.61
CA MET A 12 14.82 -35.36 -17.16
C MET A 12 14.94 -34.72 -17.04
N ARG A 13 15.11 -35.02 -17.15
CA ARG A 13 15.09 -34.31 -16.96
C ARG A 13 14.79 -33.75 -16.55
N GLN A 14 14.72 -34.10 -16.18
CA GLN A 14 14.35 -33.57 -15.73
C GLN A 14 14.07 -33.51 -15.18
N LEU A 15 14.22 -34.11 -15.10
CA LEU A 15 13.81 -34.04 -14.57
C LEU A 15 13.61 -34.06 -14.01
N VAL A 16 13.46 -34.37 -14.02
CA VAL A 16 13.07 -34.28 -13.34
C VAL A 16 12.63 -34.30 -12.83
N SER A 17 12.28 -34.59 -12.36
CA SER A 17 11.63 -34.58 -11.68
C SER A 17 10.97 -34.57 -11.52
N PRO A 18 10.26 -34.86 -11.33
CA PRO A 18 9.37 -34.70 -11.16
C PRO A 18 8.67 -34.31 -10.40
N PHE A 19 8.49 -34.40 -10.01
CA PHE A 19 7.96 -33.67 -9.25
C PHE A 19 8.06 -33.11 -8.42
N SER A 20 7.75 -32.96 -8.65
CA SER A 20 8.04 -32.39 -7.55
C SER A 20 7.22 -31.24 -7.28
N ALA A 21 6.29 -31.40 -6.64
CA ALA A 21 5.55 -30.33 -6.26
C ALA A 21 6.16 -29.82 -5.07
N PHE A 22 6.46 -28.65 -5.03
CA PHE A 22 7.06 -28.17 -3.90
C PHE A 22 6.69 -26.78 -3.71
N ALA A 23 6.96 -26.27 -2.59
CA ALA A 23 6.77 -24.90 -2.29
C ALA A 23 7.66 -24.10 -3.21
N THR A 24 7.08 -23.20 -3.93
CA THR A 24 7.81 -22.31 -4.81
C THR A 24 7.87 -20.97 -4.16
N VAL A 25 9.05 -20.40 -4.12
CA VAL A 25 9.18 -19.02 -3.67
C VAL A 25 8.85 -18.16 -4.87
N ALA A 26 7.81 -17.39 -4.74
CA ALA A 26 7.37 -16.55 -5.83
C ALA A 26 6.92 -15.21 -5.28
N THR A 27 7.06 -14.17 -6.06
CA THR A 27 6.43 -12.91 -5.77
C THR A 27 5.00 -13.05 -6.23
N ASP A 28 4.10 -13.14 -5.28
CA ASP A 28 2.69 -13.34 -5.58
C ASP A 28 2.07 -11.98 -5.82
N GLU A 29 1.24 -11.89 -6.83
CA GLU A 29 0.52 -10.65 -7.11
C GLU A 29 -0.35 -10.25 -5.93
N ARG A 30 -0.83 -11.21 -5.15
CA ARG A 30 -1.61 -10.91 -3.95
C ARG A 30 -0.78 -10.27 -2.86
N ASN A 31 0.54 -10.24 -3.03
CA ASN A 31 1.42 -9.60 -2.09
C ASN A 31 1.73 -8.16 -2.51
N VAL A 32 0.95 -7.62 -3.40
CA VAL A 32 1.05 -6.25 -3.84
C VAL A 32 0.13 -5.39 -2.98
N SER A 33 0.69 -4.32 -2.47
CA SER A 33 -0.03 -3.36 -1.64
C SER A 33 -0.37 -2.16 -2.50
N VAL A 34 -1.62 -1.71 -2.44
CA VAL A 34 -2.06 -0.55 -3.21
C VAL A 34 -2.16 0.65 -2.27
N VAL A 35 -1.47 1.73 -2.62
CA VAL A 35 -1.55 2.98 -1.86
C VAL A 35 -2.49 3.90 -2.63
N SER A 36 -3.60 4.26 -1.99
CA SER A 36 -4.65 5.05 -2.62
C SER A 36 -4.79 6.41 -1.96
N ALA A 37 -5.42 7.33 -2.67
CA ALA A 37 -5.72 8.64 -2.13
C ALA A 37 -6.90 8.51 -1.15
N PRO A 38 -6.78 9.06 0.05
CA PRO A 38 -7.89 9.00 1.02
C PRO A 38 -8.99 10.00 0.71
N ALA A 39 -8.70 11.02 -0.07
CA ALA A 39 -9.65 12.07 -0.39
C ALA A 39 -9.18 12.77 -1.67
N ASN A 40 -10.05 13.61 -2.22
CA ASN A 40 -9.69 14.41 -3.39
C ASN A 40 -8.61 15.42 -3.03
N GLY A 41 -7.66 15.60 -3.92
CA GLY A 41 -6.58 16.53 -3.65
C GLY A 41 -5.64 16.68 -4.83
N VAL A 42 -4.46 17.17 -4.54
CA VAL A 42 -3.42 17.41 -5.53
C VAL A 42 -2.10 16.85 -5.00
N VAL A 43 -1.31 16.26 -5.88
CA VAL A 43 0.02 15.77 -5.51
C VAL A 43 0.95 16.97 -5.46
N SER A 44 1.36 17.37 -4.25
CA SER A 44 2.24 18.53 -4.11
C SER A 44 3.71 18.14 -4.28
N LYS A 45 4.07 16.91 -3.91
CA LYS A 45 5.43 16.39 -4.10
C LYS A 45 5.39 14.90 -4.38
N LEU A 46 6.33 14.45 -5.18
CA LEU A 46 6.48 13.05 -5.49
C LEU A 46 7.91 12.64 -5.15
N PHE A 47 8.05 11.71 -4.21
CA PHE A 47 9.38 11.27 -3.77
C PHE A 47 9.87 10.05 -4.53
N VAL A 48 8.95 9.32 -5.15
CA VAL A 48 9.28 8.15 -5.97
C VAL A 48 9.25 8.60 -7.42
N ASN A 49 10.38 8.50 -8.11
CA ASN A 49 10.52 9.04 -9.44
C ASN A 49 10.38 8.04 -10.56
N ALA A 50 10.45 6.77 -10.26
CA ALA A 50 10.46 5.76 -11.32
C ALA A 50 9.84 4.45 -10.83
N PRO A 51 9.23 3.70 -11.77
CA PRO A 51 8.79 2.35 -11.44
C PRO A 51 9.98 1.49 -11.03
N GLN A 52 9.71 0.49 -10.21
CA GLN A 52 10.71 -0.46 -9.74
C GLN A 52 11.72 0.12 -8.75
N GLN A 53 11.49 1.32 -8.29
CA GLN A 53 12.31 1.90 -7.24
C GLN A 53 12.03 1.15 -5.94
N GLN A 54 13.08 0.84 -5.19
CA GLN A 54 12.92 0.19 -3.89
C GLN A 54 12.53 1.21 -2.84
N VAL A 55 11.67 0.78 -1.93
CA VAL A 55 11.23 1.63 -0.81
C VAL A 55 11.29 0.81 0.47
N LYS A 56 11.50 1.50 1.57
CA LYS A 56 11.50 0.90 2.89
C LYS A 56 10.17 1.12 3.57
N ALA A 57 9.86 0.31 4.56
CA ALA A 57 8.65 0.53 5.35
C ALA A 57 8.72 1.92 5.97
N GLY A 58 7.64 2.68 5.81
CA GLY A 58 7.58 4.05 6.33
C GLY A 58 8.20 5.10 5.43
N GLU A 59 8.79 4.71 4.32
CA GLU A 59 9.41 5.68 3.43
C GLU A 59 8.36 6.52 2.73
N ALA A 60 8.60 7.83 2.62
CA ALA A 60 7.66 8.75 1.99
C ALA A 60 7.58 8.49 0.50
N LEU A 61 6.35 8.38 0.00
CA LEU A 61 6.10 8.15 -1.43
C LEU A 61 5.67 9.42 -2.14
N ALA A 62 4.75 10.14 -1.53
CA ALA A 62 4.22 11.37 -2.10
C ALA A 62 3.64 12.24 -1.00
N GLN A 63 3.52 13.52 -1.28
CA GLN A 63 2.86 14.45 -0.40
C GLN A 63 1.64 14.98 -1.13
N LEU A 64 0.49 14.90 -0.47
CA LEU A 64 -0.78 15.33 -1.04
C LEU A 64 -1.29 16.56 -0.32
N TRP A 65 -1.92 17.44 -1.05
CA TRP A 65 -2.66 18.56 -0.49
C TRP A 65 -4.14 18.22 -0.61
N ILE A 66 -4.83 18.22 0.53
CA ILE A 66 -6.25 17.84 0.58
C ILE A 66 -7.03 19.01 1.16
N PRO A 67 -7.52 19.93 0.30
CA PRO A 67 -8.14 21.16 0.77
C PRO A 67 -9.34 20.98 1.67
N GLN A 68 -10.15 19.95 1.42
CA GLN A 68 -11.38 19.76 2.21
C GLN A 68 -11.10 19.49 3.67
N TRP A 69 -9.91 18.97 4.00
CA TRP A 69 -9.57 18.71 5.39
C TRP A 69 -9.31 20.00 6.17
N THR A 70 -8.93 21.07 5.50
CA THR A 70 -8.59 22.32 6.17
C THR A 70 -9.79 22.88 6.92
N THR A 71 -10.95 22.94 6.26
CA THR A 71 -12.15 23.48 6.88
C THR A 71 -12.59 22.67 8.08
N ALA A 72 -12.58 21.34 7.94
CA ALA A 72 -13.00 20.47 9.04
C ALA A 72 -12.06 20.57 10.23
N GLN A 73 -10.76 20.74 9.97
CA GLN A 73 -9.79 20.92 11.05
C GLN A 73 -9.97 22.24 11.76
N GLN A 74 -10.22 23.29 11.00
CA GLN A 74 -10.45 24.60 11.61
C GLN A 74 -11.71 24.57 12.49
N GLU A 75 -12.73 23.90 12.04
CA GLU A 75 -13.95 23.73 12.81
C GLU A 75 -13.68 22.95 14.09
N TYR A 76 -12.91 21.89 14.01
CA TYR A 76 -12.57 21.09 15.18
C TYR A 76 -11.80 21.93 16.21
N LEU A 77 -10.83 22.70 15.77
CA LEU A 77 -10.04 23.52 16.67
C LEU A 77 -10.90 24.59 17.35
N ALA A 78 -11.82 25.20 16.61
CA ALA A 78 -12.74 26.19 17.16
C ALA A 78 -13.66 25.57 18.19
N VAL A 79 -14.24 24.41 17.88
CA VAL A 79 -15.13 23.71 18.80
C VAL A 79 -14.39 23.30 20.07
N ARG A 80 -13.14 22.84 19.92
CA ARG A 80 -12.34 22.41 21.08
C ARG A 80 -12.14 23.55 22.06
N GLN A 81 -12.01 24.77 21.57
CA GLN A 81 -11.83 25.94 22.46
C GLN A 81 -13.07 26.26 23.25
N LEU A 82 -14.23 25.81 22.84
CA LEU A 82 -15.46 26.02 23.58
C LEU A 82 -15.51 25.21 24.88
N GLY A 83 -14.69 24.19 24.98
CA GLY A 83 -14.64 23.37 26.19
C GLY A 83 -15.75 22.37 26.36
N ASP A 84 -16.56 22.14 25.32
CA ASP A 84 -17.66 21.18 25.39
C ASP A 84 -17.14 19.83 24.87
N ALA A 85 -17.09 18.85 25.76
CA ALA A 85 -16.52 17.54 25.43
C ALA A 85 -17.32 16.82 24.36
N ALA A 86 -18.65 16.92 24.40
CA ALA A 86 -19.51 16.23 23.44
C ALA A 86 -19.35 16.81 22.03
N LEU A 87 -19.32 18.13 21.93
CA LEU A 87 -19.12 18.79 20.64
C LEU A 87 -17.74 18.51 20.09
N THR A 88 -16.73 18.51 20.95
CA THR A 88 -15.36 18.23 20.54
C THR A 88 -15.25 16.81 19.99
N ARG A 89 -15.88 15.86 20.67
CA ARG A 89 -15.86 14.47 20.20
C ARG A 89 -16.54 14.34 18.84
N ALA A 90 -17.67 15.02 18.67
CA ALA A 90 -18.40 14.96 17.39
C ALA A 90 -17.57 15.57 16.26
N ALA A 91 -16.89 16.68 16.53
CA ALA A 91 -16.04 17.32 15.53
C ALA A 91 -14.85 16.43 15.17
N ARG A 92 -14.29 15.72 16.16
CA ARG A 92 -13.19 14.79 15.90
C ARG A 92 -13.65 13.62 15.06
N GLU A 93 -14.82 13.09 15.34
CA GLU A 93 -15.39 12.00 14.54
C GLU A 93 -15.61 12.42 13.09
N ARG A 94 -15.96 13.69 12.89
CA ARG A 94 -16.15 14.18 11.52
C ARG A 94 -14.85 14.12 10.74
N LEU A 95 -13.72 14.41 11.39
CA LEU A 95 -12.42 14.28 10.73
C LEU A 95 -12.15 12.82 10.32
N ALA A 96 -12.45 11.89 11.21
CA ALA A 96 -12.26 10.48 10.92
C ALA A 96 -13.18 10.01 9.78
N LEU A 97 -14.39 10.55 9.71
CA LEU A 97 -15.33 10.20 8.65
C LEU A 97 -14.88 10.73 7.29
N GLN A 98 -14.00 11.71 7.27
CA GLN A 98 -13.40 12.20 6.02
C GLN A 98 -12.11 11.46 5.70
N PHE A 99 -11.90 10.33 6.35
CA PHE A 99 -10.74 9.46 6.12
C PHE A 99 -9.41 10.10 6.48
N MET A 100 -9.44 11.07 7.40
CA MET A 100 -8.20 11.63 7.90
C MET A 100 -7.51 10.59 8.80
N PRO A 101 -6.25 10.24 8.54
CA PRO A 101 -5.56 9.26 9.37
C PRO A 101 -5.45 9.73 10.82
N GLU A 102 -5.51 8.77 11.72
CA GLU A 102 -5.44 9.07 13.15
C GLU A 102 -4.17 9.82 13.53
N GLU A 103 -3.06 9.51 12.86
CA GLU A 103 -1.80 10.21 13.12
C GLU A 103 -1.88 11.68 12.79
N VAL A 104 -2.58 12.02 11.72
CA VAL A 104 -2.75 13.41 11.30
C VAL A 104 -3.63 14.14 12.29
N ILE A 105 -4.69 13.47 12.77
CA ILE A 105 -5.58 14.07 13.78
C ILE A 105 -4.79 14.35 15.06
N ARG A 106 -3.95 13.41 15.48
CA ARG A 106 -3.13 13.64 16.68
C ARG A 106 -2.16 14.78 16.51
N LEU A 107 -1.59 14.90 15.32
CA LEU A 107 -0.67 16.00 15.04
C LEU A 107 -1.41 17.33 15.08
N LEU A 108 -2.63 17.37 14.54
CA LEU A 108 -3.49 18.54 14.62
C LEU A 108 -3.74 18.90 16.08
N GLU A 109 -4.03 17.92 16.92
CA GLU A 109 -4.33 18.16 18.33
C GLU A 109 -3.12 18.67 19.08
N ARG A 110 -1.93 18.13 18.77
CA ARG A 110 -0.71 18.57 19.46
C ARG A 110 -0.24 19.94 19.00
N SER A 111 -0.32 20.19 17.70
CA SER A 111 0.21 21.44 17.15
C SER A 111 -0.77 22.60 17.24
N GLY A 112 -2.07 22.30 17.30
CA GLY A 112 -3.09 23.35 17.26
C GLY A 112 -3.20 24.02 15.91
N LYS A 113 -2.62 23.41 14.86
CA LYS A 113 -2.64 23.99 13.52
C LYS A 113 -3.18 22.99 12.53
N PRO A 114 -3.99 23.43 11.55
CA PRO A 114 -4.50 22.53 10.53
C PRO A 114 -3.34 21.92 9.74
N GLN A 115 -3.47 20.64 9.46
CA GLN A 115 -2.51 19.92 8.65
C GLN A 115 -3.02 19.94 7.22
N THR A 116 -2.34 20.67 6.35
CA THR A 116 -2.82 20.88 4.98
C THR A 116 -2.32 19.81 4.02
N THR A 117 -1.24 19.13 4.39
CA THR A 117 -0.66 18.10 3.53
C THR A 117 -0.65 16.77 4.25
N LEU A 118 -0.70 15.70 3.46
CA LEU A 118 -0.60 14.34 3.95
C LEU A 118 0.56 13.67 3.21
N THR A 119 1.44 13.04 3.96
CA THR A 119 2.51 12.24 3.36
C THR A 119 2.06 10.81 3.28
N LEU A 120 2.00 10.28 2.06
CA LEU A 120 1.73 8.88 1.84
C LEU A 120 3.03 8.11 2.00
N ARG A 121 2.99 7.05 2.77
CA ARG A 121 4.19 6.26 3.06
C ARG A 121 3.95 4.80 2.72
N ALA A 122 5.04 4.11 2.41
CA ALA A 122 4.98 2.68 2.17
C ALA A 122 4.67 1.96 3.49
N ASP A 123 3.73 1.03 3.44
CA ASP A 123 3.37 0.27 4.64
C ASP A 123 4.36 -0.87 4.90
N ARG A 124 5.14 -1.24 3.91
CA ARG A 124 6.13 -2.30 4.03
C ARG A 124 7.26 -2.06 3.03
N ALA A 125 8.39 -2.71 3.26
CA ALA A 125 9.50 -2.64 2.34
C ALA A 125 9.14 -3.39 1.06
N GLY A 126 9.53 -2.85 -0.07
CA GLY A 126 9.23 -3.45 -1.34
C GLY A 126 9.75 -2.62 -2.49
N TYR A 127 9.18 -2.81 -3.65
CA TYR A 127 9.52 -1.99 -4.80
C TYR A 127 8.25 -1.57 -5.51
N VAL A 128 8.29 -0.41 -6.14
CA VAL A 128 7.13 0.17 -6.81
C VAL A 128 6.95 -0.53 -8.14
N VAL A 129 5.84 -1.26 -8.30
CA VAL A 129 5.55 -1.94 -9.55
C VAL A 129 4.70 -1.10 -10.47
N LYS A 130 4.01 -0.10 -9.90
CA LYS A 130 3.16 0.78 -10.69
C LYS A 130 3.14 2.17 -10.08
N LEU A 131 3.35 3.16 -10.92
CA LEU A 131 3.37 4.57 -10.51
C LEU A 131 2.45 5.31 -11.47
N ASP A 132 1.25 5.66 -10.98
CA ASP A 132 0.22 6.27 -11.82
C ASP A 132 0.00 7.74 -11.53
N VAL A 133 0.98 8.41 -10.96
CA VAL A 133 0.75 9.76 -10.49
C VAL A 133 1.94 10.63 -10.80
N ARG A 134 1.70 11.93 -10.97
CA ARG A 134 2.74 12.94 -11.24
C ARG A 134 2.55 14.11 -10.31
N GLU A 135 3.64 14.83 -10.06
CA GLU A 135 3.55 16.09 -9.31
C GLU A 135 2.61 17.04 -10.00
N GLY A 136 1.78 17.71 -9.22
CA GLY A 136 0.80 18.64 -9.73
C GLY A 136 -0.49 18.00 -10.20
N ALA A 137 -0.56 16.68 -10.24
CA ALA A 137 -1.75 15.99 -10.71
C ALA A 137 -2.88 16.09 -9.71
N GLN A 138 -4.09 16.23 -10.21
CA GLN A 138 -5.27 16.13 -9.37
C GLN A 138 -5.61 14.66 -9.17
N ILE A 139 -5.99 14.32 -7.94
CA ILE A 139 -6.34 12.95 -7.60
C ILE A 139 -7.73 12.93 -6.98
N THR A 140 -8.42 11.82 -7.18
CA THR A 140 -9.75 11.62 -6.61
C THR A 140 -9.65 10.61 -5.49
N ALA A 141 -10.64 10.66 -4.59
CA ALA A 141 -10.71 9.72 -3.48
C ALA A 141 -10.69 8.29 -4.00
N THR A 142 -9.97 7.44 -3.31
CA THR A 142 -9.81 6.01 -3.60
C THR A 142 -9.03 5.70 -4.88
N ALA A 143 -8.54 6.72 -5.60
CA ALA A 143 -7.73 6.46 -6.79
C ALA A 143 -6.43 5.75 -6.40
N PRO A 144 -6.07 4.65 -7.06
CA PRO A 144 -4.80 3.99 -6.77
C PRO A 144 -3.66 4.84 -7.32
N LEU A 145 -2.68 5.11 -6.47
CA LEU A 145 -1.55 5.95 -6.85
C LEU A 145 -0.27 5.16 -7.02
N PHE A 146 -0.08 4.17 -6.17
CA PHE A 146 1.11 3.32 -6.20
C PHE A 146 0.72 1.88 -5.96
N GLU A 147 1.46 0.97 -6.57
CA GLU A 147 1.40 -0.44 -6.22
C GLU A 147 2.80 -0.87 -5.81
N ILE A 148 2.90 -1.46 -4.65
CA ILE A 148 4.18 -1.84 -4.08
C ILE A 148 4.18 -3.34 -3.86
N ALA A 149 5.14 -4.03 -4.48
CA ALA A 149 5.32 -5.46 -4.27
C ALA A 149 6.26 -5.66 -3.10
N SER A 150 5.89 -6.55 -2.20
CA SER A 150 6.72 -6.83 -1.04
C SER A 150 8.03 -7.51 -1.46
N LEU A 151 9.10 -7.21 -0.74
CA LEU A 151 10.35 -7.91 -0.93
C LEU A 151 10.33 -9.27 -0.26
N ASP A 152 9.42 -9.48 0.68
CA ASP A 152 9.36 -10.74 1.39
C ASP A 152 8.76 -11.81 0.48
N PRO A 153 9.46 -12.91 0.27
CA PRO A 153 8.91 -13.96 -0.59
C PRO A 153 7.67 -14.58 0.04
N VAL A 154 6.73 -14.93 -0.81
CA VAL A 154 5.53 -15.61 -0.39
C VAL A 154 5.69 -17.08 -0.73
N TRP A 155 5.52 -17.93 0.28
CA TRP A 155 5.58 -19.37 0.06
C TRP A 155 4.21 -19.82 -0.37
N LEU A 156 4.11 -20.24 -1.62
CA LEU A 156 2.89 -20.80 -2.14
C LEU A 156 2.96 -22.30 -1.94
N VAL A 157 2.14 -22.78 -1.06
CA VAL A 157 2.04 -24.21 -0.86
C VAL A 157 1.00 -24.70 -1.85
N VAL A 158 1.46 -25.41 -2.83
CA VAL A 158 0.56 -25.99 -3.79
C VAL A 158 0.14 -27.33 -3.23
N ASP A 159 -1.13 -27.41 -2.87
CA ASP A 159 -1.64 -28.60 -2.28
C ASP A 159 -2.08 -29.52 -3.39
N TYR A 160 -1.18 -30.32 -3.88
CA TYR A 160 -1.57 -31.25 -4.86
C TYR A 160 -2.32 -32.36 -4.19
N PRO A 161 -3.35 -32.79 -4.79
CA PRO A 161 -3.93 -34.00 -4.32
C PRO A 161 -2.83 -34.97 -4.43
N GLN A 162 -2.51 -35.43 -3.41
CA GLN A 162 -1.40 -36.18 -3.32
C GLN A 162 -1.36 -37.27 -4.18
N THR A 163 -1.82 -37.16 -5.00
CA THR A 163 -1.73 -38.00 -5.87
C THR A 163 -0.79 -37.83 -6.64
N GLN A 164 -0.23 -37.67 -6.67
CA GLN A 164 0.48 -37.44 -7.29
C GLN A 164 1.38 -37.78 -7.08
N ALA A 165 1.34 -38.50 -7.05
CA ALA A 165 1.95 -38.61 -6.86
C ALA A 165 2.43 -39.16 -7.17
N GLN A 166 2.27 -39.59 -7.32
CA GLN A 166 2.54 -39.82 -7.39
C GLN A 166 2.98 -39.90 -7.66
#